data_1c71da65841a1fff9c4e7301d36650d2
#
_entry.id   1c71da65841a1fff9c4e7301d36650d2
#
_cell.length_a   1.000
_cell.length_b   1.000
_cell.length_c   1.000
_cell.angle_alpha   90.00
_cell.angle_beta   90.00
_cell.angle_gamma   90.00
#
_symmetry.space_group_name_H-M   'P 1'
#
loop_
_entity.id
_entity.type
_entity.pdbx_description
1 polymer ?
#
loop_
_entity_poly.entity_id
_entity_poly.type
_entity_poly.pdbx_seq_one_letter_code
_entity_poly.pdbx_strand_id
1 'polypeptide(L)'
;MLQLYCPGRQVGLPYRHRMAEIPIDEMNLSVRSSNALMRANARTFGQVMEILLIEDGLKKIRNLGIKSEHEIVRSFFSACYYRMTQREQERFWQKVIENSKNQ
;
A
#
# COMPACT_ATOMS: atom_id res chain seq x y z
N MET A 1 -5.72 -8.73 7.41
CA MET A 1 -5.02 -7.91 6.42
C MET A 1 -5.51 -6.47 6.39
N LEU A 2 -6.82 -6.25 6.33
CA LEU A 2 -7.36 -4.89 6.38
C LEU A 2 -7.03 -4.18 7.68
N GLN A 3 -6.82 -4.93 8.77
CA GLN A 3 -6.43 -4.35 10.04
C GLN A 3 -5.05 -3.70 10.01
N LEU A 4 -4.24 -4.06 9.02
CA LEU A 4 -2.89 -3.51 8.87
C LEU A 4 -2.89 -2.18 8.14
N TYR A 5 -4.00 -1.85 7.47
CA TYR A 5 -4.12 -0.60 6.74
C TYR A 5 -4.98 0.37 7.54
N CYS A 6 -4.37 1.44 8.00
CA CYS A 6 -5.05 2.50 8.74
C CYS A 6 -4.77 3.82 8.05
N PRO A 7 -5.80 4.45 7.42
CA PRO A 7 -5.58 5.74 6.76
C PRO A 7 -4.97 6.75 7.74
N GLY A 8 -3.95 7.45 7.30
CA GLY A 8 -3.26 8.43 8.14
C GLY A 8 -2.25 7.83 9.10
N ARG A 9 -2.09 6.51 9.11
CA ARG A 9 -1.09 5.84 9.94
C ARG A 9 -0.21 4.95 9.06
N GLN A 10 1.08 4.94 9.32
CA GLN A 10 2.02 4.16 8.54
C GLN A 10 2.32 2.80 9.12
N VAL A 11 1.84 2.53 10.33
CA VAL A 11 2.29 1.40 11.14
C VAL A 11 2.02 0.04 10.53
N GLY A 12 1.06 -0.09 9.65
CA GLY A 12 0.72 -1.38 9.08
C GLY A 12 1.24 -1.63 7.67
N LEU A 13 2.01 -0.71 7.10
CA LEU A 13 2.44 -0.83 5.72
C LEU A 13 3.95 -1.10 5.62
N PRO A 14 4.36 -2.09 4.82
CA PRO A 14 5.77 -2.48 4.69
C PRO A 14 6.56 -1.61 3.72
N TYR A 15 6.12 -0.41 3.47
CA TYR A 15 6.76 0.52 2.55
C TYR A 15 8.04 1.10 3.15
N ARG A 16 9.07 1.27 2.30
CA ARG A 16 10.32 1.93 2.64
C ARG A 16 10.63 2.99 1.60
N HIS A 17 11.23 4.09 2.02
CA HIS A 17 11.49 5.22 1.13
C HIS A 17 12.29 4.84 -0.12
N ARG A 18 13.21 3.88 0.00
CA ARG A 18 13.99 3.44 -1.15
C ARG A 18 13.12 2.80 -2.26
N MET A 19 11.87 2.46 -1.93
CA MET A 19 10.94 1.86 -2.89
C MET A 19 10.16 2.92 -3.69
N ALA A 20 10.37 4.19 -3.40
CA ALA A 20 9.53 5.26 -3.93
C ALA A 20 9.48 5.32 -5.45
N GLU A 21 10.58 5.01 -6.11
CA GLU A 21 10.67 5.13 -7.58
C GLU A 21 10.26 3.86 -8.33
N ILE A 22 9.90 2.79 -7.63
CA ILE A 22 9.48 1.56 -8.28
C ILE A 22 8.15 1.82 -9.00
N PRO A 23 8.06 1.46 -10.30
CA PRO A 23 6.81 1.71 -11.03
C PRO A 23 5.70 0.77 -10.59
N ILE A 24 4.45 1.23 -10.70
CA ILE A 24 3.29 0.44 -10.29
C ILE A 24 3.13 -0.85 -11.11
N ASP A 25 3.80 -0.94 -12.25
CA ASP A 25 3.80 -2.18 -13.05
C ASP A 25 4.28 -3.37 -12.23
N GLU A 26 5.11 -3.13 -11.23
CA GLU A 26 5.64 -4.19 -10.36
C GLU A 26 4.61 -4.72 -9.37
N MET A 27 3.44 -4.11 -9.30
CA MET A 27 2.37 -4.56 -8.41
C MET A 27 1.49 -5.64 -9.03
N ASN A 28 1.61 -5.89 -10.33
CA ASN A 28 0.80 -6.89 -11.04
C ASN A 28 -0.71 -6.64 -10.89
N LEU A 29 -1.10 -5.39 -10.99
CA LEU A 29 -2.50 -5.00 -10.87
C LEU A 29 -3.29 -5.37 -12.12
N SER A 30 -4.61 -5.53 -11.97
CA SER A 30 -5.49 -5.61 -13.12
C SER A 30 -5.42 -4.31 -13.92
N VAL A 31 -5.82 -4.39 -15.19
CA VAL A 31 -5.83 -3.21 -16.06
C VAL A 31 -6.68 -2.10 -15.47
N ARG A 32 -7.83 -2.44 -14.90
CA ARG A 32 -8.73 -1.47 -14.29
C ARG A 32 -8.06 -0.71 -13.14
N SER A 33 -7.44 -1.43 -12.22
CA SER A 33 -6.78 -0.82 -11.07
C SER A 33 -5.57 0.01 -11.50
N SER A 34 -4.78 -0.51 -12.42
CA SER A 34 -3.62 0.19 -12.94
C SER A 34 -4.02 1.51 -13.61
N ASN A 35 -5.06 1.46 -14.45
CA ASN A 35 -5.53 2.67 -15.13
C ASN A 35 -6.08 3.70 -14.15
N ALA A 36 -6.76 3.24 -13.09
CA ALA A 36 -7.28 4.15 -12.07
C ALA A 36 -6.16 4.90 -11.38
N LEU A 37 -5.09 4.19 -11.02
CA LEU A 37 -3.93 4.83 -10.39
C LEU A 37 -3.26 5.80 -11.34
N MET A 38 -3.13 5.44 -12.61
CA MET A 38 -2.53 6.33 -13.60
C MET A 38 -3.34 7.61 -13.79
N ARG A 39 -4.68 7.51 -13.79
CA ARG A 39 -5.53 8.69 -13.86
C ARG A 39 -5.38 9.58 -12.64
N ALA A 40 -5.03 9.00 -11.50
CA ALA A 40 -4.79 9.76 -10.26
C ALA A 40 -3.34 10.23 -10.15
N ASN A 41 -2.56 10.08 -11.23
CA ASN A 41 -1.13 10.45 -11.28
C ASN A 41 -0.27 9.65 -10.30
N ALA A 42 -0.69 8.44 -9.97
CA ALA A 42 0.07 7.54 -9.11
C ALA A 42 0.74 6.48 -10.00
N ARG A 43 1.97 6.74 -10.39
CA ARG A 43 2.72 5.87 -11.30
C ARG A 43 3.85 5.12 -10.61
N THR A 44 4.18 5.48 -9.38
CA THR A 44 5.25 4.86 -8.61
C THR A 44 4.74 4.47 -7.23
N PHE A 45 5.51 3.60 -6.56
CA PHE A 45 5.16 3.18 -5.20
C PHE A 45 5.06 4.37 -4.25
N GLY A 46 5.97 5.34 -4.38
CA GLY A 46 5.92 6.53 -3.54
C GLY A 46 4.64 7.31 -3.71
N GLN A 47 4.15 7.44 -4.95
CA GLN A 47 2.91 8.15 -5.22
C GLN A 47 1.70 7.38 -4.71
N VAL A 48 1.72 6.05 -4.80
CA VAL A 48 0.67 5.23 -4.20
C VAL A 48 0.66 5.43 -2.69
N MET A 49 1.84 5.43 -2.07
CA MET A 49 1.93 5.65 -0.62
C MET A 49 1.35 7.00 -0.21
N GLU A 50 1.60 8.04 -1.00
CA GLU A 50 1.01 9.36 -0.72
C GLU A 50 -0.51 9.30 -0.67
N ILE A 51 -1.12 8.56 -1.60
CA ILE A 51 -2.58 8.40 -1.60
C ILE A 51 -3.04 7.64 -0.37
N LEU A 52 -2.32 6.58 0.00
CA LEU A 52 -2.69 5.75 1.15
C LEU A 52 -2.57 6.49 2.48
N LEU A 53 -1.71 7.52 2.55
CA LEU A 53 -1.57 8.32 3.77
C LEU A 53 -2.69 9.33 3.96
N ILE A 54 -3.44 9.62 2.91
CA ILE A 54 -4.58 10.53 2.98
C ILE A 54 -5.80 9.73 3.42
N GLU A 55 -6.55 10.22 4.40
CA GLU A 55 -7.78 9.56 4.84
C GLU A 55 -8.73 9.41 3.65
N ASP A 56 -9.16 8.17 3.40
CA ASP A 56 -10.03 7.82 2.28
C ASP A 56 -9.44 8.20 0.92
N GLY A 57 -8.10 8.22 0.82
CA GLY A 57 -7.43 8.63 -0.41
C GLY A 57 -7.82 7.81 -1.62
N LEU A 58 -7.87 6.48 -1.47
CA LEU A 58 -8.28 5.62 -2.59
C LEU A 58 -9.73 5.84 -2.98
N LYS A 59 -10.59 6.13 -2.01
CA LYS A 59 -12.01 6.38 -2.29
C LYS A 59 -12.25 7.68 -3.04
N LYS A 60 -11.28 8.58 -3.04
CA LYS A 60 -11.37 9.82 -3.79
C LYS A 60 -11.03 9.64 -5.26
N ILE A 61 -10.51 8.48 -5.64
CA ILE A 61 -10.21 8.20 -7.04
C ILE A 61 -11.53 7.90 -7.76
N ARG A 62 -11.80 8.67 -8.80
CA ARG A 62 -13.04 8.57 -9.55
C ARG A 62 -13.18 7.17 -10.17
N ASN A 63 -14.35 6.58 -10.01
CA ASN A 63 -14.71 5.28 -10.59
C ASN A 63 -13.89 4.11 -10.06
N LEU A 64 -13.30 4.25 -8.88
CA LEU A 64 -12.60 3.14 -8.24
C LEU A 64 -13.59 2.36 -7.39
N GLY A 65 -13.87 1.11 -7.76
CA GLY A 65 -14.75 0.25 -6.98
C GLY A 65 -14.06 -0.36 -5.79
N ILE A 66 -14.85 -0.95 -4.88
CA ILE A 66 -14.31 -1.59 -3.68
C ILE A 66 -13.34 -2.71 -4.01
N LYS A 67 -13.63 -3.50 -5.03
CA LYS A 67 -12.73 -4.59 -5.41
C LYS A 67 -11.37 -4.08 -5.85
N SER A 68 -11.35 -3.00 -6.64
CA SER A 68 -10.09 -2.40 -7.08
C SER A 68 -9.35 -1.76 -5.91
N GLU A 69 -10.08 -1.13 -5.00
CA GLU A 69 -9.46 -0.57 -3.79
C GLU A 69 -8.74 -1.66 -3.00
N HIS A 70 -9.42 -2.79 -2.74
CA HIS A 70 -8.82 -3.90 -2.02
C HIS A 70 -7.65 -4.52 -2.77
N GLU A 71 -7.76 -4.62 -4.09
CA GLU A 71 -6.68 -5.14 -4.90
C GLU A 71 -5.43 -4.26 -4.79
N ILE A 72 -5.61 -2.95 -4.88
CA ILE A 72 -4.48 -2.02 -4.79
C ILE A 72 -3.79 -2.15 -3.44
N VAL A 73 -4.55 -2.17 -2.34
CA VAL A 73 -3.98 -2.28 -1.00
C VAL A 73 -3.21 -3.59 -0.84
N ARG A 74 -3.82 -4.71 -1.23
CA ARG A 74 -3.17 -6.02 -1.09
C ARG A 74 -1.93 -6.15 -1.96
N SER A 75 -2.03 -5.68 -3.21
CA SER A 75 -0.91 -5.79 -4.15
C SER A 75 0.24 -4.90 -3.73
N PHE A 76 -0.07 -3.71 -3.24
CA PHE A 76 0.95 -2.80 -2.72
C PHE A 76 1.64 -3.39 -1.51
N PHE A 77 0.85 -3.93 -0.56
CA PHE A 77 1.39 -4.59 0.62
C PHE A 77 2.37 -5.69 0.21
N SER A 78 1.92 -6.61 -0.65
CA SER A 78 2.75 -7.74 -1.06
C SER A 78 4.00 -7.29 -1.80
N ALA A 79 3.86 -6.34 -2.71
CA ALA A 79 5.00 -5.87 -3.51
C ALA A 79 6.05 -5.22 -2.64
N CYS A 80 5.64 -4.45 -1.63
CA CYS A 80 6.58 -3.83 -0.70
C CYS A 80 7.18 -4.85 0.24
N TYR A 81 6.35 -5.74 0.79
CA TYR A 81 6.79 -6.73 1.77
C TYR A 81 7.91 -7.62 1.21
N TYR A 82 7.73 -8.12 -0.02
CA TYR A 82 8.72 -9.00 -0.61
C TYR A 82 9.99 -8.29 -1.07
N ARG A 83 10.00 -6.96 -1.04
CA ARG A 83 11.20 -6.16 -1.31
C ARG A 83 11.93 -5.75 -0.04
N MET A 84 11.39 -6.08 1.11
CA MET A 84 12.06 -5.83 2.39
C MET A 84 13.15 -6.87 2.62
N THR A 85 14.21 -6.47 3.32
CA THR A 85 15.21 -7.43 3.79
C THR A 85 14.57 -8.32 4.86
N GLN A 86 15.21 -9.46 5.14
CA GLN A 86 14.70 -10.35 6.19
C GLN A 86 14.59 -9.62 7.54
N ARG A 87 15.58 -8.80 7.87
CA ARG A 87 15.58 -8.04 9.12
C ARG A 87 14.40 -7.06 9.16
N GLU A 88 14.12 -6.40 8.04
CA GLU A 88 12.98 -5.49 7.95
C GLU A 88 11.66 -6.23 8.11
N GLN A 89 11.54 -7.41 7.51
CA GLN A 89 10.35 -8.22 7.64
C GLN A 89 10.11 -8.63 9.09
N GLU A 90 11.16 -9.02 9.79
CA GLU A 90 11.06 -9.39 11.20
C GLU A 90 10.61 -8.22 12.05
N ARG A 91 11.19 -7.04 11.83
CA ARG A 91 10.80 -5.82 12.55
C ARG A 91 9.36 -5.43 12.25
N PHE A 92 8.95 -5.59 11.01
CA PHE A 92 7.58 -5.29 10.60
C PHE A 92 6.59 -6.14 11.39
N TRP A 93 6.83 -7.44 11.48
CA TRP A 93 5.94 -8.33 12.20
C TRP A 93 5.94 -8.06 13.70
N GLN A 94 7.09 -7.69 14.27
CA GLN A 94 7.14 -7.30 15.68
C GLN A 94 6.25 -6.10 15.96
N LYS A 95 6.27 -5.10 15.09
CA LYS A 95 5.42 -3.93 15.25
C LYS A 95 3.94 -4.28 15.12
N VAL A 96 3.60 -5.16 14.19
CA VAL A 96 2.23 -5.61 14.03
C VAL A 96 1.74 -6.30 15.31
N ILE A 97 2.55 -7.17 15.87
CA ILE A 97 2.21 -7.87 17.12
C ILE A 97 2.05 -6.90 18.28
N GLU A 98 2.98 -5.96 18.41
CA GLU A 98 2.91 -4.95 19.47
C GLU A 98 1.63 -4.11 19.38
N ASN A 99 1.30 -3.68 18.18
CA ASN A 99 0.09 -2.87 17.97
C ASN A 99 -1.17 -3.67 18.28
N SER A 100 -1.18 -4.97 17.96
CA SER A 100 -2.31 -5.83 18.30
C SER A 100 -2.51 -5.97 19.80
N LYS A 101 -1.41 -6.05 20.55
CA LYS A 101 -1.48 -6.18 22.01
C LYS A 101 -1.98 -4.91 22.70
N ASN A 102 -1.77 -3.77 22.05
CA ASN A 102 -2.14 -2.48 22.64
C ASN A 102 -3.58 -2.06 22.32
N GLN A 103 -4.30 -2.92 21.63
CA GLN A 103 -5.71 -2.71 21.36
C GLN A 103 -6.55 -3.49 22.36
#